data_5a801a9c8a6fc0473ca9ab66ec9d46fd
#
_entry.id   5a801a9c8a6fc0473ca9ab66ec9d46fd
#
_cell.length_a   1.000
_cell.length_b   1.000
_cell.length_c   1.000
_cell.angle_alpha   90.00
_cell.angle_beta   90.00
_cell.angle_gamma   90.00
#
_symmetry.space_group_name_H-M   'P 1'
#
loop_
_entity.id
_entity.type
_entity.pdbx_description
1 polymer ?
#
loop_
_entity_poly.entity_id
_entity_poly.type
_entity_poly.pdbx_seq_one_letter_code
_entity_poly.pdbx_strand_id
1 'polypeptide(L)'
;MPIYESNRASKSLFGKLGYSRIREIKTPAISTYKKSDTSPEYSIKPVIKKEIVDVVGLINEYNSGFIHFLPFTAQTFETHLKSVPWYGSENFWAVRNENKIVACAGLWDSSKLANLYYAREPAAMKMMKSIFGVLSLITKVPKIMAEGERLKFLYIADYAFDKRQPEAMLALLKHLSNLSIDMKQDYLMTATDPEDDFLAVMKKLKPQIEIWSIFVKSFEGDLPTLNPFYVDVRDMIL
;
A
#
# COMPACT_ATOMS: atom_id res chain seq x y z
N MET A 1 17.55 5.79 0.89
CA MET A 1 17.38 5.19 -0.45
C MET A 1 16.83 3.78 -0.31
N PRO A 2 15.68 3.46 -0.89
CA PRO A 2 15.12 2.11 -0.91
C PRO A 2 15.84 1.24 -1.96
N ILE A 3 16.20 0.02 -1.58
CA ILE A 3 16.84 -0.97 -2.48
C ILE A 3 16.09 -2.29 -2.33
N TYR A 4 15.67 -2.86 -3.45
CA TYR A 4 15.00 -4.15 -3.47
C TYR A 4 15.87 -5.26 -2.86
N GLU A 5 15.31 -6.09 -1.97
CA GLU A 5 16.09 -7.02 -1.14
C GLU A 5 16.87 -8.04 -1.98
N SER A 6 16.35 -8.46 -3.12
CA SER A 6 17.06 -9.37 -4.05
C SER A 6 18.17 -8.70 -4.85
N ASN A 7 18.26 -7.34 -4.86
CA ASN A 7 19.30 -6.62 -5.62
C ASN A 7 20.64 -6.59 -4.85
N ARG A 8 21.34 -7.73 -4.85
CA ARG A 8 22.62 -7.90 -4.17
C ARG A 8 23.70 -6.93 -4.69
N ALA A 9 23.70 -6.63 -5.99
CA ALA A 9 24.69 -5.74 -6.61
C ALA A 9 24.57 -4.31 -6.04
N SER A 10 23.38 -3.75 -6.04
CA SER A 10 23.13 -2.43 -5.46
C SER A 10 23.46 -2.39 -3.96
N LYS A 11 23.02 -3.40 -3.18
CA LYS A 11 23.34 -3.46 -1.75
C LYS A 11 24.84 -3.47 -1.49
N SER A 12 25.59 -4.27 -2.26
CA SER A 12 27.07 -4.30 -2.16
C SER A 12 27.70 -2.96 -2.53
N LEU A 13 27.24 -2.32 -3.61
CA LEU A 13 27.73 -1.02 -4.02
C LEU A 13 27.51 0.05 -2.95
N PHE A 14 26.28 0.16 -2.43
CA PHE A 14 25.95 1.14 -1.40
C PHE A 14 26.71 0.89 -0.10
N GLY A 15 26.90 -0.38 0.30
CA GLY A 15 27.77 -0.72 1.44
C GLY A 15 29.20 -0.24 1.26
N LYS A 16 29.80 -0.40 0.07
CA LYS A 16 31.15 0.10 -0.26
C LYS A 16 31.23 1.64 -0.25
N LEU A 17 30.11 2.33 -0.53
CA LEU A 17 30.02 3.78 -0.49
C LEU A 17 29.76 4.33 0.93
N GLY A 18 29.74 3.47 1.96
CA GLY A 18 29.55 3.83 3.35
C GLY A 18 28.08 4.05 3.76
N TYR A 19 27.13 3.50 3.01
CA TYR A 19 25.73 3.45 3.40
C TYR A 19 25.48 2.25 4.32
N SER A 20 24.69 2.44 5.36
CA SER A 20 24.23 1.41 6.27
C SER A 20 22.75 1.12 6.04
N ARG A 21 22.39 -0.17 6.11
CA ARG A 21 20.98 -0.57 6.12
C ARG A 21 20.37 -0.22 7.47
N ILE A 22 19.29 0.51 7.46
CA ILE A 22 18.65 0.99 8.70
C ILE A 22 17.27 0.39 8.94
N ARG A 23 16.51 0.08 7.88
CA ARG A 23 15.14 -0.41 8.00
C ARG A 23 14.75 -1.29 6.82
N GLU A 24 13.76 -2.16 7.04
CA GLU A 24 13.00 -2.83 5.98
C GLU A 24 11.69 -2.12 5.74
N ILE A 25 11.23 -2.15 4.50
CA ILE A 25 9.88 -1.78 4.10
C ILE A 25 9.23 -3.00 3.45
N LYS A 26 7.98 -3.26 3.79
CA LYS A 26 7.18 -4.31 3.16
C LYS A 26 6.26 -3.69 2.11
N THR A 27 6.19 -4.34 0.95
CA THR A 27 5.25 -3.94 -0.11
C THR A 27 4.28 -5.09 -0.35
N PRO A 28 3.21 -5.18 0.45
CA PRO A 28 2.16 -6.16 0.26
C PRO A 28 1.32 -5.83 -0.98
N ALA A 29 1.06 -6.85 -1.80
CA ALA A 29 0.24 -6.80 -3.00
C ALA A 29 -0.89 -7.83 -2.91
N ILE A 30 -2.13 -7.38 -2.86
CA ILE A 30 -3.34 -8.21 -2.87
C ILE A 30 -3.74 -8.45 -4.33
N SER A 31 -3.87 -9.70 -4.75
CA SER A 31 -4.39 -10.03 -6.08
C SER A 31 -5.89 -9.79 -6.16
N THR A 32 -6.33 -9.01 -7.17
CA THR A 32 -7.71 -8.57 -7.35
C THR A 32 -8.41 -9.42 -8.43
N TYR A 33 -8.78 -10.64 -8.12
CA TYR A 33 -9.40 -11.58 -9.09
C TYR A 33 -10.78 -12.09 -8.67
N LYS A 34 -11.12 -12.01 -7.39
CA LYS A 34 -12.40 -12.46 -6.84
C LYS A 34 -12.92 -11.45 -5.85
N LYS A 35 -14.18 -11.02 -6.01
CA LYS A 35 -14.85 -10.14 -5.05
C LYS A 35 -15.00 -10.82 -3.69
N SER A 36 -14.76 -10.04 -2.65
CA SER A 36 -14.97 -10.44 -1.25
C SER A 36 -16.30 -9.90 -0.74
N ASP A 37 -16.92 -10.63 0.16
CA ASP A 37 -18.08 -10.11 0.87
C ASP A 37 -17.66 -8.97 1.80
N THR A 38 -18.36 -7.86 1.70
CA THR A 38 -18.20 -6.71 2.60
C THR A 38 -19.13 -6.86 3.79
N SER A 39 -18.63 -6.52 4.98
CA SER A 39 -19.45 -6.58 6.19
C SER A 39 -20.58 -5.54 6.12
N PRO A 40 -21.84 -5.93 6.36
CA PRO A 40 -22.96 -4.99 6.38
C PRO A 40 -22.94 -4.03 7.58
N GLU A 41 -22.10 -4.31 8.58
CA GLU A 41 -22.00 -3.50 9.80
C GLU A 41 -21.40 -2.12 9.55
N TYR A 42 -20.61 -1.96 8.49
CA TYR A 42 -19.87 -0.74 8.19
C TYR A 42 -20.44 0.02 7.00
N SER A 43 -20.64 1.33 7.19
CA SER A 43 -20.94 2.23 6.07
C SER A 43 -19.62 2.69 5.42
N ILE A 44 -19.34 2.23 4.19
CA ILE A 44 -18.12 2.58 3.44
C ILE A 44 -18.51 3.48 2.28
N LYS A 45 -18.02 4.72 2.29
CA LYS A 45 -18.33 5.73 1.26
C LYS A 45 -17.14 6.65 1.03
N PRO A 46 -17.04 7.31 -0.12
CA PRO A 46 -16.07 8.40 -0.32
C PRO A 46 -16.20 9.45 0.78
N VAL A 47 -15.07 10.07 1.11
CA VAL A 47 -14.99 11.15 2.09
C VAL A 47 -15.60 12.41 1.48
N ILE A 48 -16.45 13.10 2.26
CA ILE A 48 -17.00 14.39 1.88
C ILE A 48 -16.31 15.52 2.65
N LYS A 49 -16.33 16.73 2.11
CA LYS A 49 -15.58 17.88 2.62
C LYS A 49 -15.72 18.12 4.13
N LYS A 50 -16.95 17.98 4.67
CA LYS A 50 -17.20 18.17 6.11
C LYS A 50 -16.53 17.15 7.03
N GLU A 51 -16.09 16.02 6.49
CA GLU A 51 -15.45 14.92 7.22
C GLU A 51 -13.92 15.00 7.23
N ILE A 52 -13.34 15.94 6.50
CA ILE A 52 -11.87 16.04 6.37
C ILE A 52 -11.20 16.25 7.73
N VAL A 53 -11.82 16.99 8.63
CA VAL A 53 -11.27 17.22 9.99
C VAL A 53 -11.18 15.91 10.76
N ASP A 54 -12.21 15.05 10.70
CA ASP A 54 -12.23 13.76 11.39
C ASP A 54 -11.24 12.79 10.78
N VAL A 55 -11.13 12.76 9.44
CA VAL A 55 -10.14 11.97 8.69
C VAL A 55 -8.73 12.37 9.09
N VAL A 56 -8.43 13.66 9.11
CA VAL A 56 -7.11 14.19 9.48
C VAL A 56 -6.78 13.85 10.93
N GLY A 57 -7.76 13.98 11.84
CA GLY A 57 -7.61 13.57 13.24
C GLY A 57 -7.19 12.10 13.35
N LEU A 58 -7.87 11.21 12.61
CA LEU A 58 -7.56 9.77 12.61
C LEU A 58 -6.18 9.47 12.01
N ILE A 59 -5.82 10.12 10.88
CA ILE A 59 -4.50 9.95 10.25
C ILE A 59 -3.38 10.39 11.20
N ASN A 60 -3.53 11.55 11.84
CA ASN A 60 -2.53 12.09 12.76
C ASN A 60 -2.39 11.22 14.01
N GLU A 61 -3.50 10.75 14.59
CA GLU A 61 -3.48 9.84 15.74
C GLU A 61 -2.79 8.52 15.39
N TYR A 62 -3.16 7.92 14.26
CA TYR A 62 -2.61 6.64 13.82
C TYR A 62 -1.09 6.69 13.61
N ASN A 63 -0.61 7.76 12.98
CA ASN A 63 0.80 7.89 12.60
C ASN A 63 1.67 8.67 13.62
N SER A 64 1.12 9.05 14.79
CA SER A 64 1.80 9.91 15.76
C SER A 64 3.15 9.39 16.28
N GLY A 65 3.37 8.07 16.22
CA GLY A 65 4.62 7.42 16.63
C GLY A 65 5.60 7.10 15.50
N PHE A 66 5.26 7.45 14.25
CA PHE A 66 6.09 7.12 13.10
C PHE A 66 7.07 8.24 12.77
N ILE A 67 8.34 7.88 12.51
CA ILE A 67 9.35 8.81 11.98
C ILE A 67 8.96 9.20 10.55
N HIS A 68 9.29 10.42 10.14
CA HIS A 68 8.95 11.03 8.84
C HIS A 68 7.47 11.32 8.63
N PHE A 69 6.61 11.07 9.60
CA PHE A 69 5.24 11.54 9.51
C PHE A 69 5.16 13.02 9.91
N LEU A 70 4.60 13.83 9.03
CA LEU A 70 4.27 15.23 9.28
C LEU A 70 2.76 15.35 9.48
N PRO A 71 2.30 15.75 10.69
CA PRO A 71 0.87 15.88 10.95
C PRO A 71 0.18 16.86 10.00
N PHE A 72 -0.98 16.49 9.51
CA PHE A 72 -1.79 17.35 8.66
C PHE A 72 -2.70 18.28 9.48
N THR A 73 -2.96 19.45 8.94
CA THR A 73 -4.19 20.21 9.20
C THR A 73 -5.21 19.88 8.10
N ALA A 74 -6.49 20.21 8.29
CA ALA A 74 -7.49 20.04 7.24
C ALA A 74 -7.08 20.73 5.93
N GLN A 75 -6.52 21.94 6.03
CA GLN A 75 -6.06 22.72 4.88
C GLN A 75 -4.87 22.08 4.17
N THR A 76 -3.86 21.61 4.93
CA THR A 76 -2.68 20.97 4.33
C THR A 76 -3.03 19.63 3.72
N PHE A 77 -3.99 18.88 4.29
CA PHE A 77 -4.49 17.63 3.72
C PHE A 77 -5.28 17.87 2.42
N GLU A 78 -6.16 18.89 2.37
CA GLU A 78 -6.82 19.25 1.10
C GLU A 78 -5.82 19.66 0.01
N THR A 79 -4.77 20.39 0.40
CA THR A 79 -3.69 20.75 -0.53
C THR A 79 -2.92 19.51 -1.00
N HIS A 80 -2.61 18.60 -0.08
CA HIS A 80 -1.97 17.32 -0.38
C HIS A 80 -2.78 16.51 -1.39
N LEU A 81 -4.08 16.31 -1.16
CA LEU A 81 -4.95 15.60 -2.11
C LEU A 81 -4.95 16.22 -3.50
N LYS A 82 -4.89 17.56 -3.60
CA LYS A 82 -4.87 18.27 -4.89
C LYS A 82 -3.51 18.25 -5.56
N SER A 83 -2.42 18.15 -4.81
CA SER A 83 -1.05 18.16 -5.33
C SER A 83 -0.64 16.83 -5.95
N VAL A 84 -1.26 15.74 -5.53
CA VAL A 84 -1.00 14.40 -6.09
C VAL A 84 -1.79 14.23 -7.38
N PRO A 85 -1.14 13.94 -8.52
CA PRO A 85 -1.83 13.76 -9.79
C PRO A 85 -2.89 12.66 -9.72
N TRP A 86 -4.10 12.96 -10.21
CA TRP A 86 -5.25 12.03 -10.27
C TRP A 86 -5.65 11.43 -8.91
N TYR A 87 -5.42 12.19 -7.85
CA TYR A 87 -5.77 11.81 -6.50
C TYR A 87 -6.56 12.94 -5.84
N GLY A 88 -7.79 12.70 -5.50
CA GLY A 88 -8.70 13.69 -4.92
C GLY A 88 -9.57 13.07 -3.84
N SER A 89 -10.44 13.86 -3.26
CA SER A 89 -11.38 13.40 -2.22
C SER A 89 -12.31 12.27 -2.71
N GLU A 90 -12.60 12.21 -4.00
CA GLU A 90 -13.37 11.15 -4.64
C GLU A 90 -12.67 9.78 -4.64
N ASN A 91 -11.35 9.80 -4.51
CA ASN A 91 -10.52 8.60 -4.40
C ASN A 91 -10.23 8.21 -2.95
N PHE A 92 -10.73 9.01 -1.99
CA PHE A 92 -10.49 8.80 -0.57
C PHE A 92 -11.73 8.24 0.12
N TRP A 93 -11.59 7.08 0.75
CA TRP A 93 -12.70 6.30 1.31
C TRP A 93 -12.63 6.25 2.84
N ALA A 94 -13.79 6.28 3.50
CA ALA A 94 -13.87 6.14 4.93
C ALA A 94 -14.93 5.10 5.34
N VAL A 95 -14.61 4.42 6.42
CA VAL A 95 -15.50 3.50 7.13
C VAL A 95 -16.10 4.24 8.32
N ARG A 96 -17.41 4.17 8.44
CA ARG A 96 -18.16 4.78 9.54
C ARG A 96 -18.82 3.71 10.39
N ASN A 97 -18.60 3.84 11.69
CA ASN A 97 -19.31 3.08 12.71
C ASN A 97 -20.01 4.10 13.62
N GLU A 98 -21.33 4.02 13.76
CA GLU A 98 -22.14 4.96 14.55
C GLU A 98 -21.83 6.45 14.27
N ASN A 99 -21.71 6.82 13.01
CA ASN A 99 -21.34 8.16 12.52
C ASN A 99 -19.89 8.63 12.81
N LYS A 100 -19.06 7.81 13.45
CA LYS A 100 -17.64 8.09 13.64
C LYS A 100 -16.82 7.43 12.54
N ILE A 101 -15.84 8.16 12.00
CA ILE A 101 -14.85 7.59 11.08
C ILE A 101 -13.88 6.73 11.88
N VAL A 102 -13.81 5.44 11.55
CA VAL A 102 -12.98 4.45 12.26
C VAL A 102 -11.89 3.84 11.38
N ALA A 103 -11.98 4.02 10.07
CA ALA A 103 -10.90 3.70 9.14
C ALA A 103 -11.01 4.59 7.90
N CYS A 104 -9.88 4.89 7.29
CA CYS A 104 -9.83 5.63 6.02
C CYS A 104 -8.61 5.20 5.19
N ALA A 105 -8.71 5.37 3.88
CA ALA A 105 -7.60 5.17 2.94
C ALA A 105 -7.91 5.81 1.59
N GLY A 106 -6.88 6.27 0.91
CA GLY A 106 -6.95 6.70 -0.46
C GLY A 106 -6.62 5.57 -1.44
N LEU A 107 -7.19 5.63 -2.63
CA LEU A 107 -6.94 4.72 -3.73
C LEU A 107 -6.33 5.50 -4.90
N TRP A 108 -5.06 5.30 -5.17
CA TRP A 108 -4.31 6.08 -6.16
C TRP A 108 -3.88 5.25 -7.37
N ASP A 109 -4.20 5.78 -8.56
CA ASP A 109 -3.78 5.22 -9.85
C ASP A 109 -2.51 5.93 -10.37
N SER A 110 -1.36 5.32 -10.16
CA SER A 110 -0.07 5.82 -10.67
C SER A 110 0.21 5.44 -12.12
N SER A 111 -0.67 4.71 -12.78
CA SER A 111 -0.45 4.17 -14.13
C SER A 111 -0.27 5.22 -15.22
N LYS A 112 -0.64 6.47 -14.92
CA LYS A 112 -0.43 7.63 -15.80
C LYS A 112 0.95 8.27 -15.61
N LEU A 113 1.65 8.00 -14.50
CA LEU A 113 2.99 8.51 -14.24
C LEU A 113 4.05 7.50 -14.69
N ALA A 114 3.86 6.24 -14.34
CA ALA A 114 4.82 5.20 -14.64
C ALA A 114 4.12 3.91 -15.06
N ASN A 115 4.67 3.25 -16.07
CA ASN A 115 4.25 1.92 -16.46
C ASN A 115 5.27 0.92 -15.97
N LEU A 116 4.84 0.00 -15.12
CA LEU A 116 5.65 -1.12 -14.68
C LEU A 116 5.37 -2.35 -15.54
N TYR A 117 6.43 -3.02 -15.96
CA TYR A 117 6.35 -4.24 -16.76
C TYR A 117 7.02 -5.39 -16.03
N TYR A 118 6.46 -6.57 -16.17
CA TYR A 118 7.05 -7.78 -15.62
C TYR A 118 8.29 -8.18 -16.45
N ALA A 119 9.48 -7.92 -15.89
CA ALA A 119 10.72 -7.99 -16.67
C ALA A 119 11.17 -9.43 -16.98
N ARG A 120 10.88 -10.40 -16.11
CA ARG A 120 11.33 -11.77 -16.26
C ARG A 120 10.44 -12.77 -15.54
N GLU A 121 10.08 -13.83 -16.24
CA GLU A 121 9.28 -14.91 -15.67
C GLU A 121 10.21 -16.01 -15.10
N PRO A 122 10.22 -16.24 -13.75
CA PRO A 122 10.93 -17.38 -13.17
C PRO A 122 10.40 -18.71 -13.71
N ALA A 123 11.28 -19.71 -13.87
CA ALA A 123 10.88 -21.03 -14.38
C ALA A 123 9.75 -21.68 -13.58
N ALA A 124 9.72 -21.49 -12.25
CA ALA A 124 8.65 -21.96 -11.39
C ALA A 124 7.28 -21.36 -11.75
N MET A 125 7.24 -20.09 -12.18
CA MET A 125 5.99 -19.45 -12.60
C MET A 125 5.46 -19.99 -13.92
N LYS A 126 6.35 -20.41 -14.84
CA LYS A 126 5.92 -21.06 -16.09
C LYS A 126 5.15 -22.35 -15.80
N MET A 127 5.65 -23.14 -14.86
CA MET A 127 4.95 -24.37 -14.43
C MET A 127 3.63 -24.06 -13.74
N MET A 128 3.60 -23.05 -12.87
CA MET A 128 2.35 -22.61 -12.20
C MET A 128 1.30 -22.13 -13.21
N LYS A 129 1.66 -21.45 -14.30
CA LYS A 129 0.72 -21.03 -15.35
C LYS A 129 -0.08 -22.18 -15.92
N SER A 130 0.57 -23.31 -16.19
CA SER A 130 -0.12 -24.49 -16.73
C SER A 130 -1.16 -25.02 -15.74
N ILE A 131 -0.81 -25.08 -14.45
CA ILE A 131 -1.71 -25.52 -13.38
C ILE A 131 -2.88 -24.53 -13.22
N PHE A 132 -2.59 -23.23 -13.15
CA PHE A 132 -3.63 -22.20 -13.02
C PHE A 132 -4.48 -22.08 -14.28
N GLY A 133 -3.93 -22.37 -15.48
CA GLY A 133 -4.69 -22.44 -16.72
C GLY A 133 -5.80 -23.50 -16.65
N VAL A 134 -5.49 -24.68 -16.12
CA VAL A 134 -6.50 -25.73 -15.91
C VAL A 134 -7.49 -25.34 -14.82
N LEU A 135 -7.01 -24.82 -13.70
CA LEU A 135 -7.86 -24.39 -12.58
C LEU A 135 -8.79 -23.24 -12.96
N SER A 136 -8.39 -22.35 -13.87
CA SER A 136 -9.20 -21.21 -14.33
C SER A 136 -10.48 -21.65 -15.07
N LEU A 137 -10.54 -22.88 -15.56
CA LEU A 137 -11.74 -23.46 -16.18
C LEU A 137 -12.84 -23.77 -15.14
N ILE A 138 -12.45 -23.95 -13.88
CA ILE A 138 -13.35 -24.42 -12.81
C ILE A 138 -13.59 -23.30 -11.78
N THR A 139 -12.58 -22.43 -11.54
CA THR A 139 -12.68 -21.38 -10.52
C THR A 139 -11.88 -20.13 -10.94
N LYS A 140 -12.24 -18.99 -10.33
CA LYS A 140 -11.45 -17.76 -10.50
C LYS A 140 -10.11 -17.91 -9.77
N VAL A 141 -9.01 -17.75 -10.49
CA VAL A 141 -7.63 -17.80 -9.97
C VAL A 141 -6.93 -16.46 -10.15
N PRO A 142 -5.95 -16.15 -9.32
CA PRO A 142 -5.10 -14.97 -9.53
C PRO A 142 -4.43 -15.03 -10.90
N LYS A 143 -4.33 -13.86 -11.54
CA LYS A 143 -3.60 -13.73 -12.78
C LYS A 143 -2.11 -13.94 -12.54
N ILE A 144 -1.48 -14.80 -13.34
CA ILE A 144 -0.03 -14.93 -13.39
C ILE A 144 0.47 -14.08 -14.57
N MET A 145 1.27 -13.07 -14.25
CA MET A 145 1.81 -12.13 -15.25
C MET A 145 2.75 -12.84 -16.25
N ALA A 146 2.69 -12.43 -17.50
CA ALA A 146 3.62 -12.83 -18.53
C ALA A 146 4.82 -11.88 -18.58
N GLU A 147 5.97 -12.37 -19.05
CA GLU A 147 7.13 -11.52 -19.35
C GLU A 147 6.73 -10.44 -20.38
N GLY A 148 7.09 -9.19 -20.11
CA GLY A 148 6.73 -8.04 -20.93
C GLY A 148 5.28 -7.55 -20.71
N GLU A 149 4.49 -8.20 -19.86
CA GLU A 149 3.14 -7.76 -19.56
C GLU A 149 3.15 -6.55 -18.61
N ARG A 150 2.30 -5.55 -18.89
CA ARG A 150 2.13 -4.39 -18.04
C ARG A 150 1.40 -4.77 -16.76
N LEU A 151 1.96 -4.41 -15.61
CA LEU A 151 1.28 -4.51 -14.33
C LEU A 151 0.16 -3.48 -14.26
N LYS A 152 -1.04 -3.95 -13.88
CA LYS A 152 -2.22 -3.12 -13.61
C LYS A 152 -2.48 -3.14 -12.12
N PHE A 153 -2.30 -2.02 -11.45
CA PHE A 153 -2.45 -1.94 -10.01
C PHE A 153 -2.86 -0.57 -9.54
N LEU A 154 -3.44 -0.52 -8.34
CA LEU A 154 -3.71 0.70 -7.60
C LEU A 154 -2.93 0.67 -6.29
N TYR A 155 -2.57 1.85 -5.81
CA TYR A 155 -1.96 1.99 -4.49
C TYR A 155 -2.98 2.41 -3.45
N ILE A 156 -2.85 1.82 -2.26
CA ILE A 156 -3.45 2.34 -1.02
C ILE A 156 -2.47 3.36 -0.47
N ALA A 157 -2.94 4.58 -0.24
CA ALA A 157 -2.17 5.69 0.31
C ALA A 157 -2.93 6.35 1.46
N ASP A 158 -2.24 7.09 2.31
CA ASP A 158 -2.82 7.90 3.41
C ASP A 158 -3.81 7.12 4.28
N TYR A 159 -3.54 5.86 4.56
CA TYR A 159 -4.41 5.01 5.37
C TYR A 159 -4.25 5.29 6.87
N ALA A 160 -5.35 5.11 7.59
CA ALA A 160 -5.39 5.12 9.05
C ALA A 160 -6.62 4.37 9.57
N PHE A 161 -6.54 3.84 10.78
CA PHE A 161 -7.68 3.22 11.44
C PHE A 161 -7.57 3.26 12.97
N ASP A 162 -8.70 3.18 13.65
CA ASP A 162 -8.75 2.96 15.10
C ASP A 162 -8.19 1.55 15.38
N LYS A 163 -7.03 1.48 16.06
CA LYS A 163 -6.32 0.21 16.34
C LYS A 163 -7.17 -0.78 17.16
N ARG A 164 -8.21 -0.29 17.83
CA ARG A 164 -9.18 -1.14 18.55
C ARG A 164 -10.21 -1.77 17.63
N GLN A 165 -10.32 -1.31 16.36
CA GLN A 165 -11.27 -1.76 15.37
C GLN A 165 -10.59 -2.19 14.05
N PRO A 166 -9.64 -3.13 14.07
CA PRO A 166 -8.90 -3.54 12.85
C PRO A 166 -9.82 -4.18 11.79
N GLU A 167 -11.00 -4.67 12.18
CA GLU A 167 -11.99 -5.22 11.25
C GLU A 167 -12.63 -4.14 10.37
N ALA A 168 -12.69 -2.90 10.83
CA ALA A 168 -13.13 -1.78 10.00
C ALA A 168 -12.15 -1.54 8.84
N MET A 169 -10.84 -1.57 9.11
CA MET A 169 -9.83 -1.48 8.05
C MET A 169 -9.86 -2.70 7.13
N LEU A 170 -10.08 -3.91 7.66
CA LEU A 170 -10.24 -5.10 6.82
C LEU A 170 -11.46 -4.99 5.88
N ALA A 171 -12.57 -4.45 6.38
CA ALA A 171 -13.76 -4.19 5.57
C ALA A 171 -13.47 -3.17 4.46
N LEU A 172 -12.72 -2.10 4.77
CA LEU A 172 -12.27 -1.12 3.78
C LEU A 172 -11.38 -1.76 2.72
N LEU A 173 -10.39 -2.55 3.11
CA LEU A 173 -9.49 -3.23 2.16
C LEU A 173 -10.25 -4.17 1.22
N LYS A 174 -11.24 -4.93 1.72
CA LYS A 174 -12.13 -5.75 0.88
C LYS A 174 -12.93 -4.89 -0.11
N HIS A 175 -13.45 -3.76 0.35
CA HIS A 175 -14.18 -2.81 -0.51
C HIS A 175 -13.29 -2.25 -1.61
N LEU A 176 -12.07 -1.76 -1.26
CA LEU A 176 -11.11 -1.23 -2.22
C LEU A 176 -10.62 -2.31 -3.20
N SER A 177 -10.45 -3.55 -2.74
CA SER A 177 -10.14 -4.68 -3.61
C SER A 177 -11.26 -4.94 -4.61
N ASN A 178 -12.53 -4.89 -4.18
CA ASN A 178 -13.68 -5.04 -5.07
C ASN A 178 -13.75 -3.92 -6.12
N LEU A 179 -13.49 -2.68 -5.72
CA LEU A 179 -13.39 -1.54 -6.65
C LEU A 179 -12.26 -1.75 -7.66
N SER A 180 -11.09 -2.22 -7.19
CA SER A 180 -9.95 -2.52 -8.07
C SER A 180 -10.30 -3.56 -9.14
N ILE A 181 -11.10 -4.58 -8.79
CA ILE A 181 -11.62 -5.57 -9.75
C ILE A 181 -12.53 -4.89 -10.79
N ASP A 182 -13.44 -4.02 -10.34
CA ASP A 182 -14.36 -3.30 -11.24
C ASP A 182 -13.59 -2.36 -12.20
N MET A 183 -12.47 -1.81 -11.73
CA MET A 183 -11.52 -1.01 -12.53
C MET A 183 -10.56 -1.86 -13.37
N LYS A 184 -10.72 -3.20 -13.38
CA LYS A 184 -9.88 -4.15 -14.13
C LYS A 184 -8.39 -4.06 -13.79
N GLN A 185 -8.09 -3.82 -12.53
CA GLN A 185 -6.74 -3.89 -12.00
C GLN A 185 -6.42 -5.31 -11.52
N ASP A 186 -5.15 -5.69 -11.58
CA ASP A 186 -4.69 -7.03 -11.21
C ASP A 186 -4.23 -7.08 -9.74
N TYR A 187 -3.83 -5.93 -9.17
CA TYR A 187 -3.32 -5.83 -7.80
C TYR A 187 -3.76 -4.55 -7.09
N LEU A 188 -3.91 -4.68 -5.76
CA LEU A 188 -4.02 -3.57 -4.82
C LEU A 188 -2.79 -3.61 -3.91
N MET A 189 -1.97 -2.56 -3.92
CA MET A 189 -0.64 -2.53 -3.32
C MET A 189 -0.47 -1.38 -2.34
N THR A 190 0.50 -1.49 -1.46
CA THR A 190 1.00 -0.37 -0.65
C THR A 190 2.46 -0.62 -0.25
N ALA A 191 3.03 0.35 0.46
CA ALA A 191 4.29 0.21 1.17
C ALA A 191 4.07 0.53 2.64
N THR A 192 4.67 -0.24 3.54
CA THR A 192 4.46 -0.07 4.98
C THR A 192 5.66 -0.57 5.78
N ASP A 193 5.84 -0.02 6.96
CA ASP A 193 6.82 -0.52 7.93
C ASP A 193 6.41 -1.91 8.44
N PRO A 194 7.37 -2.81 8.74
CA PRO A 194 7.08 -4.13 9.33
C PRO A 194 6.33 -4.09 10.65
N GLU A 195 6.48 -3.00 11.43
CA GLU A 195 5.85 -2.80 12.74
C GLU A 195 4.52 -2.06 12.65
N ASP A 196 4.08 -1.69 11.45
CA ASP A 196 2.78 -1.07 11.24
C ASP A 196 1.65 -2.10 11.41
N ASP A 197 0.68 -1.79 12.26
CA ASP A 197 -0.52 -2.62 12.49
C ASP A 197 -1.31 -2.88 11.20
N PHE A 198 -1.23 -1.97 10.24
CA PHE A 198 -1.85 -2.12 8.92
C PHE A 198 -1.36 -3.37 8.18
N LEU A 199 -0.09 -3.72 8.30
CA LEU A 199 0.46 -4.93 7.70
C LEU A 199 -0.22 -6.20 8.24
N ALA A 200 -0.54 -6.24 9.54
CA ALA A 200 -1.25 -7.37 10.14
C ALA A 200 -2.67 -7.50 9.56
N VAL A 201 -3.35 -6.39 9.32
CA VAL A 201 -4.68 -6.39 8.67
C VAL A 201 -4.57 -6.87 7.23
N MET A 202 -3.62 -6.35 6.44
CA MET A 202 -3.40 -6.77 5.06
C MET A 202 -3.10 -8.27 4.93
N LYS A 203 -2.33 -8.85 5.86
CA LYS A 203 -2.01 -10.29 5.86
C LYS A 203 -3.23 -11.19 5.90
N LYS A 204 -4.38 -10.74 6.45
CA LYS A 204 -5.65 -11.48 6.42
C LYS A 204 -6.17 -11.71 4.99
N LEU A 205 -5.74 -10.88 4.02
CA LEU A 205 -6.07 -11.02 2.59
C LEU A 205 -5.01 -11.79 1.79
N LYS A 206 -4.03 -12.39 2.46
CA LYS A 206 -2.96 -13.24 1.88
C LYS A 206 -2.21 -12.54 0.73
N PRO A 207 -1.65 -11.33 0.95
CA PRO A 207 -0.90 -10.62 -0.06
C PRO A 207 0.41 -11.35 -0.40
N GLN A 208 0.91 -11.13 -1.60
CA GLN A 208 2.32 -11.32 -1.90
C GLN A 208 3.09 -10.17 -1.26
N ILE A 209 4.22 -10.46 -0.60
CA ILE A 209 4.98 -9.42 0.10
C ILE A 209 6.40 -9.39 -0.45
N GLU A 210 6.77 -8.26 -1.02
CA GLU A 210 8.15 -7.96 -1.36
C GLU A 210 8.81 -7.14 -0.26
N ILE A 211 10.15 -7.19 -0.22
CA ILE A 211 10.94 -6.54 0.81
C ILE A 211 11.91 -5.58 0.16
N TRP A 212 11.93 -4.36 0.68
CA TRP A 212 12.89 -3.33 0.35
C TRP A 212 13.72 -2.98 1.57
N SER A 213 14.99 -2.71 1.39
CA SER A 213 15.89 -2.23 2.44
C SER A 213 16.14 -0.75 2.26
N ILE A 214 16.00 0.04 3.32
CA ILE A 214 16.37 1.46 3.33
C ILE A 214 17.84 1.57 3.74
N PHE A 215 18.62 2.20 2.88
CA PHE A 215 20.02 2.52 3.09
C PHE A 215 20.19 4.02 3.32
N VAL A 216 20.94 4.38 4.35
CA VAL A 216 21.26 5.77 4.70
C VAL A 216 22.75 5.90 4.92
N LYS A 217 23.31 7.04 4.56
CA LYS A 217 24.68 7.43 4.88
C LYS A 217 24.61 8.60 5.84
N SER A 218 25.17 8.41 7.04
CA SER A 218 25.40 9.52 7.96
C SER A 218 26.70 10.22 7.58
N PHE A 219 26.71 11.55 7.67
CA PHE A 219 27.90 12.39 7.51
C PHE A 219 28.40 12.88 8.87
N GLU A 220 27.56 12.80 9.90
CA GLU A 220 27.87 13.24 11.26
C GLU A 220 27.25 12.28 12.29
N GLY A 221 28.10 11.61 13.07
CA GLY A 221 27.68 10.74 14.17
C GLY A 221 27.02 9.41 13.78
N ASP A 222 26.53 8.70 14.78
CA ASP A 222 25.85 7.41 14.62
C ASP A 222 24.42 7.58 14.10
N LEU A 223 23.96 6.60 13.33
CA LEU A 223 22.57 6.54 12.90
C LEU A 223 21.68 6.23 14.11
N PRO A 224 20.62 7.02 14.37
CA PRO A 224 19.74 6.77 15.51
C PRO A 224 19.04 5.43 15.39
N THR A 225 18.74 4.81 16.54
CA THR A 225 17.80 3.68 16.60
C THR A 225 16.44 4.18 16.13
N LEU A 226 15.90 3.55 15.10
CA LEU A 226 14.75 4.11 14.40
C LEU A 226 13.46 3.46 14.89
N ASN A 227 12.53 4.27 15.35
CA ASN A 227 11.12 3.91 15.50
C ASN A 227 10.51 3.54 14.13
N PRO A 228 9.29 2.98 14.06
CA PRO A 228 8.62 2.70 12.81
C PRO A 228 8.59 3.91 11.87
N PHE A 229 8.78 3.66 10.59
CA PHE A 229 8.76 4.70 9.55
C PHE A 229 7.36 4.88 8.97
N TYR A 230 6.94 6.12 8.85
CA TYR A 230 5.86 6.43 7.90
C TYR A 230 6.41 6.27 6.49
N VAL A 231 5.73 5.44 5.70
CA VAL A 231 6.12 5.19 4.31
C VAL A 231 5.03 5.74 3.41
N ASP A 232 5.35 6.79 2.68
CA ASP A 232 4.51 7.21 1.57
C ASP A 232 4.87 6.36 0.34
N VAL A 233 3.91 5.63 -0.17
CA VAL A 233 4.11 4.78 -1.35
C VAL A 233 4.55 5.60 -2.58
N ARG A 234 4.22 6.87 -2.62
CA ARG A 234 4.59 7.80 -3.70
C ARG A 234 6.09 8.06 -3.76
N ASP A 235 6.76 8.08 -2.60
CA ASP A 235 8.22 8.25 -2.52
C ASP A 235 9.01 7.05 -3.05
N MET A 236 8.34 5.91 -3.25
CA MET A 236 8.98 4.71 -3.81
C MET A 236 8.91 4.64 -5.35
N ILE A 237 8.16 5.53 -6.00
CA ILE A 237 7.92 5.53 -7.44
C ILE A 237 8.78 6.57 -8.15
N LEU A 238 9.20 7.58 -7.43
CA LEU A 238 10.07 8.67 -7.90
C LEU A 238 11.54 8.36 -7.63
#